data_beb70cf1f55cf0c1ad3c1e2113631da7
#
_entry.id   beb70cf1f55cf0c1ad3c1e2113631da7
#
_cell.length_a   1.000
_cell.length_b   1.000
_cell.length_c   1.000
_cell.angle_alpha   90.00
_cell.angle_beta   90.00
_cell.angle_gamma   90.00
#
_symmetry.space_group_name_H-M   'P 1'
#
loop_
_entity.id
_entity.type
_entity.pdbx_description
1 polymer ?
#
loop_
_entity_poly.entity_id
_entity_poly.type
_entity_poly.pdbx_seq_one_letter_code
_entity_poly.pdbx_strand_id
1 'polypeptide(L)'
;WKASGHVDAFNDPLIDNKDTKRRYRADVLVEDYVAKMEDKVQKEIAKAKKRFGDAFDEEKFVSTNEHIVQNRARQREIIQRMSQSLDKNDRADVKALIEELEIADPDTGSRNWTEVRQFNLMFGTKLGSVAEGTTDLYLRPETAQGIFVDFLNVQKSARQKIPFGIAQQGKAFRNEIVARQFIFRMREF
;
A
#
# COMPACT_ATOMS: atom_id res chain seq x y z
N TRP A 1 -2.00 -17.74 10.62
CA TRP A 1 -1.72 -16.80 9.51
C TRP A 1 -2.13 -17.40 8.15
N LYS A 2 -1.88 -18.69 7.90
CA LYS A 2 -2.40 -19.36 6.70
C LYS A 2 -3.93 -19.42 6.70
N ALA A 3 -4.54 -19.89 7.79
CA ALA A 3 -5.99 -20.03 7.90
C ALA A 3 -6.76 -18.68 7.82
N SER A 4 -6.11 -17.59 8.18
CA SER A 4 -6.67 -16.22 8.09
C SER A 4 -6.41 -15.53 6.75
N GLY A 5 -5.70 -16.17 5.81
CA GLY A 5 -5.36 -15.63 4.50
C GLY A 5 -4.21 -14.60 4.49
N HIS A 6 -3.64 -14.25 5.66
CA HIS A 6 -2.57 -13.24 5.72
C HIS A 6 -1.31 -13.64 4.95
N VAL A 7 -0.96 -14.94 4.92
CA VAL A 7 0.22 -15.42 4.21
C VAL A 7 0.14 -15.13 2.71
N ASP A 8 -1.06 -15.24 2.15
CA ASP A 8 -1.31 -15.08 0.72
C ASP A 8 -1.61 -13.62 0.33
N ALA A 9 -2.17 -12.85 1.27
CA ALA A 9 -2.60 -11.46 1.03
C ALA A 9 -1.56 -10.39 1.42
N PHE A 10 -0.56 -10.74 2.24
CA PHE A 10 0.41 -9.78 2.75
C PHE A 10 1.59 -9.58 1.78
N ASN A 11 1.26 -9.07 0.60
CA ASN A 11 2.21 -8.89 -0.51
C ASN A 11 2.19 -7.44 -1.01
N ASP A 12 3.38 -6.92 -1.36
CA ASP A 12 3.54 -5.66 -2.08
C ASP A 12 3.80 -5.92 -3.57
N PRO A 13 3.14 -5.20 -4.48
CA PRO A 13 3.47 -5.22 -5.90
C PRO A 13 4.73 -4.39 -6.14
N LEU A 14 5.83 -5.04 -6.48
CA LEU A 14 7.12 -4.39 -6.71
C LEU A 14 7.47 -4.32 -8.19
N ILE A 15 8.05 -3.19 -8.59
CA ILE A 15 8.58 -2.94 -9.91
C ILE A 15 9.98 -2.32 -9.79
N ASP A 16 10.91 -2.76 -10.63
CA ASP A 16 12.27 -2.23 -10.65
C ASP A 16 12.47 -1.36 -11.90
N ASN A 17 13.16 -0.24 -11.76
CA ASN A 17 13.63 0.50 -12.94
C ASN A 17 14.92 -0.14 -13.44
N LYS A 18 14.97 -0.49 -14.76
CA LYS A 18 16.11 -1.21 -15.35
C LYS A 18 17.36 -0.38 -15.43
N ASP A 19 17.24 0.94 -15.55
CA ASP A 19 18.37 1.85 -15.72
C ASP A 19 19.00 2.18 -14.36
N THR A 20 18.18 2.47 -13.35
CA THR A 20 18.65 2.88 -12.02
C THR A 20 18.87 1.71 -11.07
N LYS A 21 18.34 0.53 -11.39
CA LYS A 21 18.29 -0.66 -10.51
C LYS A 21 17.55 -0.40 -9.18
N ARG A 22 16.76 0.67 -9.11
CA ARG A 22 15.95 1.01 -7.95
C ARG A 22 14.63 0.28 -7.98
N ARG A 23 14.15 -0.02 -6.81
CA ARG A 23 12.90 -0.74 -6.57
C ARG A 23 11.86 0.18 -5.98
N TYR A 24 10.65 0.07 -6.51
CA TYR A 24 9.49 0.85 -6.11
C TYR A 24 8.29 -0.06 -5.89
N ARG A 25 7.35 0.41 -5.09
CA ARG A 25 6.00 -0.19 -5.03
C ARG A 25 5.20 0.36 -6.20
N ALA A 26 4.62 -0.54 -6.99
CA ALA A 26 3.87 -0.17 -8.19
C ALA A 26 2.58 0.61 -7.83
N ASP A 27 1.90 0.22 -6.75
CA ASP A 27 0.73 0.93 -6.24
C ASP A 27 1.06 2.37 -5.82
N VAL A 28 2.16 2.56 -5.08
CA VAL A 28 2.60 3.90 -4.64
C VAL A 28 2.96 4.79 -5.83
N LEU A 29 3.61 4.24 -6.87
CA LEU A 29 3.90 5.03 -8.08
C LEU A 29 2.63 5.56 -8.76
N VAL A 30 1.57 4.75 -8.81
CA VAL A 30 0.27 5.17 -9.36
C VAL A 30 -0.43 6.16 -8.44
N GLU A 31 -0.40 5.94 -7.13
CA GLU A 31 -0.95 6.88 -6.13
C GLU A 31 -0.28 8.25 -6.19
N ASP A 32 1.06 8.28 -6.28
CA ASP A 32 1.83 9.52 -6.44
C ASP A 32 1.51 10.25 -7.74
N TYR A 33 1.24 9.50 -8.82
CA TYR A 33 0.80 10.09 -10.09
C TYR A 33 -0.57 10.75 -9.94
N VAL A 34 -1.53 10.07 -9.30
CA VAL A 34 -2.86 10.60 -9.04
C VAL A 34 -2.80 11.81 -8.09
N ALA A 35 -1.96 11.75 -7.06
CA ALA A 35 -1.73 12.89 -6.17
C ALA A 35 -1.21 14.14 -6.94
N LYS A 36 -0.29 13.95 -7.88
CA LYS A 36 0.18 15.04 -8.76
C LYS A 36 -0.92 15.60 -9.66
N MET A 37 -1.88 14.76 -10.09
CA MET A 37 -3.06 15.24 -10.82
C MET A 37 -3.96 16.10 -9.93
N GLU A 38 -4.22 15.65 -8.69
CA GLU A 38 -5.02 16.44 -7.73
C GLU A 38 -4.33 17.75 -7.35
N ASP A 39 -3.01 17.76 -7.18
CA ASP A 39 -2.24 18.99 -6.96
C ASP A 39 -2.43 20.03 -8.06
N LYS A 40 -2.55 19.60 -9.32
CA LYS A 40 -2.86 20.50 -10.45
C LYS A 40 -4.26 21.07 -10.32
N VAL A 41 -5.24 20.25 -9.97
CA VAL A 41 -6.63 20.66 -9.72
C VAL A 41 -6.68 21.70 -8.57
N GLN A 42 -6.00 21.41 -7.46
CA GLN A 42 -5.94 22.32 -6.30
C GLN A 42 -5.30 23.68 -6.66
N LYS A 43 -4.25 23.68 -7.47
CA LYS A 43 -3.63 24.90 -7.98
C LYS A 43 -4.57 25.71 -8.88
N GLU A 44 -5.41 25.03 -9.67
CA GLU A 44 -6.42 25.69 -10.51
C GLU A 44 -7.53 26.33 -9.66
N ILE A 45 -8.03 25.62 -8.66
CA ILE A 45 -9.01 26.13 -7.69
C ILE A 45 -8.43 27.34 -6.95
N ALA A 46 -7.19 27.24 -6.47
CA ALA A 46 -6.53 28.35 -5.78
C ALA A 46 -6.34 29.59 -6.66
N LYS A 47 -6.05 29.42 -7.95
CA LYS A 47 -5.98 30.51 -8.92
C LYS A 47 -7.35 31.17 -9.14
N ALA A 48 -8.40 30.36 -9.28
CA ALA A 48 -9.76 30.85 -9.42
C ALA A 48 -10.20 31.61 -8.17
N LYS A 49 -9.93 31.12 -6.98
CA LYS A 49 -10.22 31.80 -5.71
C LYS A 49 -9.54 33.17 -5.61
N LYS A 50 -8.27 33.26 -6.02
CA LYS A 50 -7.55 34.54 -6.06
C LYS A 50 -8.15 35.51 -7.07
N ARG A 51 -8.70 34.99 -8.20
CA ARG A 51 -9.28 35.84 -9.26
C ARG A 51 -10.66 36.37 -8.90
N PHE A 52 -11.49 35.59 -8.26
CA PHE A 52 -12.89 35.90 -7.96
C PHE A 52 -13.11 36.43 -6.54
N GLY A 53 -12.12 36.32 -5.64
CA GLY A 53 -12.19 36.83 -4.27
C GLY A 53 -13.36 36.29 -3.46
N ASP A 54 -14.03 37.15 -2.71
CA ASP A 54 -15.14 36.74 -1.81
C ASP A 54 -16.39 36.22 -2.55
N ALA A 55 -16.50 36.48 -3.86
CA ALA A 55 -17.59 35.96 -4.69
C ALA A 55 -17.34 34.53 -5.23
N PHE A 56 -16.23 33.89 -4.84
CA PHE A 56 -15.87 32.57 -5.32
C PHE A 56 -16.66 31.48 -4.62
N ASP A 57 -17.48 30.78 -5.40
CA ASP A 57 -18.20 29.57 -4.98
C ASP A 57 -17.40 28.34 -5.46
N GLU A 58 -16.67 27.72 -4.53
CA GLU A 58 -15.78 26.60 -4.82
C GLU A 58 -16.58 25.37 -5.28
N GLU A 59 -17.71 25.06 -4.64
CA GLU A 59 -18.52 23.88 -4.99
C GLU A 59 -19.08 24.00 -6.43
N LYS A 60 -19.59 25.18 -6.74
CA LYS A 60 -20.08 25.48 -8.09
C LYS A 60 -18.95 25.42 -9.11
N PHE A 61 -17.80 26.00 -8.80
CA PHE A 61 -16.65 26.00 -9.70
C PHE A 61 -16.15 24.57 -9.97
N VAL A 62 -16.00 23.75 -8.93
CA VAL A 62 -15.54 22.36 -9.05
C VAL A 62 -16.53 21.51 -9.84
N SER A 63 -17.84 21.73 -9.66
CA SER A 63 -18.87 20.93 -10.35
C SER A 63 -19.11 21.36 -11.80
N THR A 64 -18.79 22.59 -12.18
CA THR A 64 -19.04 23.13 -13.53
C THR A 64 -17.81 23.27 -14.40
N ASN A 65 -16.62 23.26 -13.82
CA ASN A 65 -15.37 23.32 -14.59
C ASN A 65 -15.08 21.96 -15.25
N GLU A 66 -15.23 21.91 -16.57
CA GLU A 66 -15.03 20.69 -17.37
C GLU A 66 -13.66 20.02 -17.13
N HIS A 67 -12.60 20.83 -17.04
CA HIS A 67 -11.25 20.32 -16.84
C HIS A 67 -11.08 19.63 -15.47
N ILE A 68 -11.66 20.21 -14.42
CA ILE A 68 -11.64 19.60 -13.08
C ILE A 68 -12.48 18.34 -13.04
N VAL A 69 -13.68 18.38 -13.63
CA VAL A 69 -14.58 17.21 -13.68
C VAL A 69 -13.92 16.04 -14.41
N GLN A 70 -13.31 16.31 -15.58
CA GLN A 70 -12.62 15.31 -16.38
C GLN A 70 -11.38 14.76 -15.64
N ASN A 71 -10.57 15.62 -15.01
CA ASN A 71 -9.42 15.17 -14.22
C ASN A 71 -9.83 14.24 -13.07
N ARG A 72 -10.85 14.61 -12.32
CA ARG A 72 -11.36 13.78 -11.21
C ARG A 72 -12.00 12.47 -11.68
N ALA A 73 -12.66 12.49 -12.84
CA ALA A 73 -13.15 11.26 -13.45
C ALA A 73 -11.99 10.32 -13.81
N ARG A 74 -10.95 10.85 -14.46
CA ARG A 74 -9.74 10.09 -14.80
C ARG A 74 -9.01 9.56 -13.59
N GLN A 75 -8.87 10.33 -12.52
CA GLN A 75 -8.28 9.86 -11.26
C GLN A 75 -9.04 8.66 -10.71
N ARG A 76 -10.38 8.70 -10.70
CA ARG A 76 -11.22 7.59 -10.24
C ARG A 76 -11.04 6.34 -11.09
N GLU A 77 -11.00 6.49 -12.42
CA GLU A 77 -10.76 5.38 -13.35
C GLU A 77 -9.41 4.71 -13.08
N ILE A 78 -8.35 5.49 -12.90
CA ILE A 78 -7.01 4.99 -12.61
C ILE A 78 -6.99 4.20 -11.30
N ILE A 79 -7.53 4.77 -10.23
CA ILE A 79 -7.60 4.12 -8.91
C ILE A 79 -8.44 2.84 -8.99
N GLN A 80 -9.58 2.90 -9.65
CA GLN A 80 -10.47 1.75 -9.79
C GLN A 80 -9.80 0.62 -10.58
N ARG A 81 -9.13 0.92 -11.71
CA ARG A 81 -8.40 -0.07 -12.49
C ARG A 81 -7.27 -0.68 -11.68
N MET A 82 -6.50 0.15 -10.96
CA MET A 82 -5.42 -0.32 -10.10
C MET A 82 -5.93 -1.28 -9.01
N SER A 83 -7.00 -0.90 -8.31
CA SER A 83 -7.62 -1.75 -7.29
C SER A 83 -8.09 -3.08 -7.87
N GLN A 84 -8.80 -3.05 -9.01
CA GLN A 84 -9.27 -4.27 -9.68
C GLN A 84 -8.14 -5.19 -10.13
N SER A 85 -7.04 -4.62 -10.63
CA SER A 85 -5.86 -5.39 -11.07
C SER A 85 -5.13 -6.03 -9.89
N LEU A 86 -5.05 -5.34 -8.76
CA LEU A 86 -4.50 -5.89 -7.52
C LEU A 86 -5.38 -7.01 -6.96
N ASP A 87 -6.71 -6.82 -6.91
CA ASP A 87 -7.66 -7.81 -6.41
C ASP A 87 -7.63 -9.10 -7.24
N LYS A 88 -7.48 -8.95 -8.57
CA LYS A 88 -7.34 -10.08 -9.51
C LYS A 88 -5.93 -10.64 -9.60
N ASN A 89 -4.97 -10.03 -8.91
CA ASN A 89 -3.55 -10.34 -9.01
C ASN A 89 -3.02 -10.26 -10.47
N ASP A 90 -3.58 -9.34 -11.26
CA ASP A 90 -3.19 -9.10 -12.65
C ASP A 90 -2.01 -8.10 -12.70
N ARG A 91 -0.82 -8.65 -12.54
CA ARG A 91 0.43 -7.90 -12.54
C ARG A 91 0.77 -7.31 -13.91
N ALA A 92 0.30 -7.94 -14.97
CA ALA A 92 0.54 -7.45 -16.33
C ALA A 92 -0.27 -6.16 -16.57
N ASP A 93 -1.52 -6.10 -16.10
CA ASP A 93 -2.32 -4.89 -16.20
C ASP A 93 -1.80 -3.75 -15.32
N VAL A 94 -1.26 -4.05 -14.12
CA VAL A 94 -0.59 -3.04 -13.29
C VAL A 94 0.60 -2.43 -14.02
N LYS A 95 1.42 -3.23 -14.71
CA LYS A 95 2.53 -2.74 -15.51
C LYS A 95 2.02 -1.91 -16.70
N ALA A 96 1.04 -2.42 -17.44
CA ALA A 96 0.43 -1.72 -18.57
C ALA A 96 -0.11 -0.34 -18.15
N LEU A 97 -0.76 -0.26 -16.99
CA LEU A 97 -1.23 1.02 -16.43
C LEU A 97 -0.08 2.01 -16.20
N ILE A 98 1.04 1.55 -15.61
CA ILE A 98 2.22 2.40 -15.38
C ILE A 98 2.80 2.91 -16.71
N GLU A 99 2.86 2.06 -17.73
CA GLU A 99 3.35 2.40 -19.07
C GLU A 99 2.40 3.35 -19.80
N GLU A 100 1.09 3.10 -19.77
CA GLU A 100 0.05 3.97 -20.36
C GLU A 100 0.01 5.37 -19.74
N LEU A 101 0.21 5.47 -18.44
CA LEU A 101 0.29 6.74 -17.73
C LEU A 101 1.66 7.42 -17.88
N GLU A 102 2.60 6.78 -18.58
CA GLU A 102 3.97 7.27 -18.77
C GLU A 102 4.67 7.62 -17.45
N ILE A 103 4.40 6.85 -16.39
CA ILE A 103 5.00 7.09 -15.08
C ILE A 103 6.50 6.84 -15.17
N ALA A 104 7.25 7.87 -14.81
CA ALA A 104 8.71 7.84 -14.80
C ALA A 104 9.25 7.66 -13.39
N ASP A 105 10.46 7.12 -13.31
CA ASP A 105 11.27 7.07 -12.09
C ASP A 105 11.38 8.49 -11.50
N PRO A 106 10.96 8.71 -10.24
CA PRO A 106 10.91 10.03 -9.64
C PRO A 106 12.27 10.73 -9.53
N ASP A 107 13.37 9.97 -9.52
CA ASP A 107 14.71 10.51 -9.37
C ASP A 107 15.41 10.81 -10.72
N THR A 108 15.15 10.01 -11.74
CA THR A 108 15.89 10.08 -13.00
C THR A 108 15.03 10.36 -14.22
N GLY A 109 13.72 10.21 -14.10
CA GLY A 109 12.80 10.36 -15.22
C GLY A 109 12.77 9.19 -16.20
N SER A 110 13.52 8.09 -15.95
CA SER A 110 13.50 6.89 -16.77
C SER A 110 12.14 6.18 -16.69
N ARG A 111 11.65 5.67 -17.83
CA ARG A 111 10.42 4.88 -17.95
C ARG A 111 10.68 3.41 -18.24
N ASN A 112 11.91 2.95 -18.08
CA ASN A 112 12.32 1.59 -18.40
C ASN A 112 12.06 0.64 -17.22
N TRP A 113 10.82 0.12 -17.14
CA TRP A 113 10.36 -0.71 -16.05
C TRP A 113 10.51 -2.21 -16.31
N THR A 114 10.70 -2.99 -15.25
CA THR A 114 10.64 -4.46 -15.29
C THR A 114 9.18 -4.93 -15.22
N GLU A 115 8.98 -6.25 -15.20
CA GLU A 115 7.70 -6.82 -14.81
C GLU A 115 7.41 -6.56 -13.33
N VAL A 116 6.12 -6.41 -13.00
CA VAL A 116 5.66 -6.32 -11.61
C VAL A 116 5.77 -7.69 -10.95
N ARG A 117 6.37 -7.75 -9.77
CA ARG A 117 6.51 -8.97 -8.97
C ARG A 117 5.85 -8.79 -7.61
N GLN A 118 5.23 -9.84 -7.11
CA GLN A 118 4.78 -9.84 -5.72
C GLN A 118 5.95 -10.10 -4.78
N PHE A 119 5.99 -9.31 -3.72
CA PHE A 119 6.93 -9.47 -2.64
C PHE A 119 6.18 -9.76 -1.35
N ASN A 120 6.34 -10.96 -0.82
CA ASN A 120 5.70 -11.35 0.42
C ASN A 120 6.40 -10.69 1.62
N LEU A 121 5.66 -9.91 2.38
CA LEU A 121 6.14 -9.23 3.59
C LEU A 121 6.21 -10.17 4.81
N MET A 122 5.63 -11.37 4.72
CA MET A 122 5.75 -12.38 5.76
C MET A 122 7.17 -12.93 5.82
N PHE A 123 7.75 -12.93 7.02
CA PHE A 123 9.07 -13.52 7.24
C PHE A 123 8.92 -15.04 7.33
N GLY A 124 9.30 -15.74 6.25
CA GLY A 124 9.21 -17.20 6.15
C GLY A 124 10.49 -17.90 6.62
N THR A 125 10.33 -19.06 7.21
CA THR A 125 11.41 -20.00 7.54
C THR A 125 10.97 -21.43 7.31
N LYS A 126 11.92 -22.36 7.28
CA LYS A 126 11.63 -23.80 7.12
C LYS A 126 11.99 -24.54 8.40
N LEU A 127 11.08 -25.36 8.87
CA LEU A 127 11.28 -26.27 9.99
C LEU A 127 11.38 -27.69 9.46
N GLY A 128 12.41 -28.42 9.87
CA GLY A 128 12.63 -29.82 9.53
C GLY A 128 14.11 -30.16 9.44
N SER A 129 14.48 -31.40 9.74
CA SER A 129 15.86 -31.86 9.76
C SER A 129 16.35 -32.43 8.41
N VAL A 130 15.47 -32.64 7.46
CA VAL A 130 15.76 -33.22 6.13
C VAL A 130 15.01 -32.48 5.03
N ALA A 131 15.60 -32.35 3.85
CA ALA A 131 15.04 -31.59 2.73
C ALA A 131 13.64 -32.06 2.30
N GLU A 132 13.30 -33.32 2.45
CA GLU A 132 12.02 -33.90 2.06
C GLU A 132 10.88 -33.76 3.08
N GLY A 133 11.18 -33.28 4.30
CA GLY A 133 10.21 -33.15 5.39
C GLY A 133 10.10 -31.74 5.96
N THR A 134 10.48 -30.71 5.20
CA THR A 134 10.42 -29.32 5.70
C THR A 134 9.01 -28.75 5.63
N THR A 135 8.58 -28.11 6.73
CA THR A 135 7.33 -27.34 6.80
C THR A 135 7.66 -25.86 6.74
N ASP A 136 6.97 -25.14 5.86
CA ASP A 136 7.08 -23.67 5.80
C ASP A 136 6.38 -23.05 7.02
N LEU A 137 7.13 -22.27 7.76
CA LEU A 137 6.64 -21.49 8.89
C LEU A 137 6.81 -19.99 8.62
N TYR A 138 5.90 -19.22 9.18
CA TYR A 138 5.93 -17.76 9.07
C TYR A 138 5.98 -17.14 10.45
N LEU A 139 6.87 -16.17 10.62
CA LEU A 139 6.92 -15.36 11.82
C LEU A 139 5.78 -14.34 11.79
N ARG A 140 5.25 -14.00 12.97
CA ARG A 140 4.12 -13.06 13.07
C ARG A 140 4.53 -11.66 12.61
N PRO A 141 3.76 -11.01 11.72
CA PRO A 141 4.03 -9.64 11.27
C PRO A 141 3.47 -8.56 12.21
N GLU A 142 2.62 -8.97 13.15
CA GLU A 142 1.99 -8.11 14.15
C GLU A 142 1.49 -8.92 15.35
N THR A 143 1.18 -8.26 16.47
CA THR A 143 0.74 -8.91 17.70
C THR A 143 -0.78 -8.90 17.91
N ALA A 144 -1.53 -8.17 17.08
CA ALA A 144 -2.96 -7.94 17.27
C ALA A 144 -3.80 -9.23 17.32
N GLN A 145 -3.52 -10.20 16.43
CA GLN A 145 -4.30 -11.44 16.38
C GLN A 145 -4.21 -12.27 17.66
N GLY A 146 -3.05 -12.29 18.32
CA GLY A 146 -2.89 -12.94 19.62
C GLY A 146 -3.83 -12.33 20.68
N ILE A 147 -3.98 -11.01 20.68
CA ILE A 147 -4.89 -10.29 21.57
C ILE A 147 -6.35 -10.71 21.32
N PHE A 148 -6.77 -10.75 20.06
CA PHE A 148 -8.14 -11.16 19.71
C PHE A 148 -8.43 -12.62 20.09
N VAL A 149 -7.51 -13.54 19.82
CA VAL A 149 -7.66 -14.96 20.15
C VAL A 149 -7.78 -15.15 21.67
N ASP A 150 -6.98 -14.44 22.45
CA ASP A 150 -6.95 -14.59 23.90
C ASP A 150 -7.93 -13.69 24.64
N PHE A 151 -8.69 -12.86 23.94
CA PHE A 151 -9.60 -11.88 24.57
C PHE A 151 -10.53 -12.49 25.59
N LEU A 152 -11.25 -13.55 25.24
CA LEU A 152 -12.18 -14.23 26.14
C LEU A 152 -11.48 -14.96 27.29
N ASN A 153 -10.28 -15.49 27.06
CA ASN A 153 -9.48 -16.13 28.08
C ASN A 153 -9.04 -15.12 29.15
N VAL A 154 -8.55 -13.96 28.71
CA VAL A 154 -8.14 -12.86 29.60
C VAL A 154 -9.35 -12.31 30.36
N GLN A 155 -10.49 -12.10 29.67
CA GLN A 155 -11.71 -11.63 30.32
C GLN A 155 -12.14 -12.55 31.46
N LYS A 156 -12.16 -13.86 31.21
CA LYS A 156 -12.62 -14.87 32.21
C LYS A 156 -11.62 -15.01 33.35
N SER A 157 -10.32 -15.15 33.05
CA SER A 157 -9.31 -15.37 34.07
C SER A 157 -9.07 -14.14 34.95
N ALA A 158 -9.16 -12.93 34.39
CA ALA A 158 -9.06 -11.68 35.12
C ALA A 158 -10.42 -11.17 35.68
N ARG A 159 -11.51 -11.90 35.42
CA ARG A 159 -12.88 -11.53 35.82
C ARG A 159 -13.28 -10.11 35.42
N GLN A 160 -12.87 -9.69 34.25
CA GLN A 160 -13.10 -8.33 33.73
C GLN A 160 -14.51 -8.17 33.14
N LYS A 161 -15.07 -6.97 33.31
CA LYS A 161 -16.32 -6.53 32.67
C LYS A 161 -15.99 -5.50 31.59
N ILE A 162 -16.76 -5.50 30.49
CA ILE A 162 -16.65 -4.50 29.44
C ILE A 162 -17.12 -3.14 29.97
N PRO A 163 -16.40 -2.06 29.71
CA PRO A 163 -15.15 -1.96 28.86
C PRO A 163 -13.88 -2.29 29.66
N PHE A 164 -12.94 -2.99 29.03
CA PHE A 164 -11.60 -3.20 29.55
C PHE A 164 -10.59 -3.25 28.39
N GLY A 165 -9.30 -3.05 28.68
CA GLY A 165 -8.22 -3.08 27.72
C GLY A 165 -7.27 -4.25 27.93
N ILE A 166 -6.67 -4.73 26.84
CA ILE A 166 -5.61 -5.73 26.85
C ILE A 166 -4.37 -5.11 26.21
N ALA A 167 -3.21 -5.27 26.86
CA ALA A 167 -1.91 -4.91 26.31
C ALA A 167 -1.06 -6.16 26.15
N GLN A 168 -0.27 -6.19 25.10
CA GLN A 168 0.65 -7.28 24.79
C GLN A 168 2.01 -6.72 24.43
N GLN A 169 3.07 -7.34 24.93
CA GLN A 169 4.43 -7.13 24.46
C GLN A 169 4.90 -8.36 23.73
N GLY A 170 5.57 -8.15 22.61
CA GLY A 170 6.10 -9.25 21.81
C GLY A 170 6.74 -8.76 20.53
N LYS A 171 7.66 -9.56 20.02
CA LYS A 171 8.34 -9.26 18.74
C LYS A 171 7.40 -9.50 17.57
N ALA A 172 7.45 -8.58 16.60
CA ALA A 172 6.85 -8.75 15.27
C ALA A 172 7.94 -8.71 14.20
N PHE A 173 7.66 -9.34 13.06
CA PHE A 173 8.66 -9.53 12.01
C PHE A 173 8.07 -9.20 10.66
N ARG A 174 8.77 -8.41 9.87
CA ARG A 174 8.40 -8.13 8.48
C ARG A 174 9.60 -8.32 7.57
N ASN A 175 9.39 -8.91 6.42
CA ASN A 175 10.42 -9.10 5.40
C ASN A 175 10.63 -7.79 4.63
N GLU A 176 11.21 -6.79 5.28
CA GLU A 176 11.49 -5.48 4.67
C GLU A 176 12.58 -5.60 3.61
N ILE A 177 12.34 -5.01 2.43
CA ILE A 177 13.30 -4.99 1.33
C ILE A 177 14.55 -4.21 1.74
N VAL A 178 14.35 -3.06 2.37
CA VAL A 178 15.41 -2.19 2.86
C VAL A 178 15.08 -1.75 4.28
N ALA A 179 15.81 -2.28 5.26
CA ALA A 179 15.77 -1.78 6.61
C ALA A 179 16.53 -0.43 6.65
N ARG A 180 15.82 0.67 6.90
CA ARG A 180 16.35 2.03 6.95
C ARG A 180 15.64 2.86 8.01
N GLN A 181 16.21 4.03 8.31
CA GLN A 181 15.62 5.03 9.20
C GLN A 181 15.41 4.51 10.63
N PHE A 182 16.36 3.73 11.10
CA PHE A 182 16.40 3.20 12.47
C PHE A 182 15.11 2.48 12.85
N ILE A 183 14.28 3.03 13.73
CA ILE A 183 13.05 2.38 14.20
C ILE A 183 11.89 2.37 13.20
N PHE A 184 11.98 3.10 12.11
CA PHE A 184 10.85 3.24 11.18
C PHE A 184 10.67 2.03 10.24
N ARG A 185 11.79 1.41 9.81
CA ARG A 185 11.75 0.21 8.94
C ARG A 185 12.74 -0.83 9.46
N MET A 186 12.25 -1.67 10.36
CA MET A 186 13.02 -2.79 10.93
C MET A 186 12.39 -4.11 10.49
N ARG A 187 13.23 -5.15 10.43
CA ARG A 187 12.76 -6.53 10.15
C ARG A 187 12.24 -7.21 11.42
N GLU A 188 12.69 -6.78 12.58
CA GLU A 188 12.24 -7.22 13.89
C GLU A 188 11.92 -5.98 14.74
N PHE A 189 10.73 -5.92 15.32
CA PHE A 189 10.29 -4.80 16.16
C PHE A 189 9.30 -5.23 17.23
#